data_a25e86e31961038eed4e0096b4077375
#
_entry.id   a25e86e31961038eed4e0096b4077375
#
_cell.length_a   1.000
_cell.length_b   1.000
_cell.length_c   1.000
_cell.angle_alpha   90.00
_cell.angle_beta   90.00
_cell.angle_gamma   90.00
#
_symmetry.space_group_name_H-M   'P 1'
#
loop_
_entity.id
_entity.type
_entity.pdbx_description
1 polymer ?
#
loop_
_entity_poly.entity_id
_entity_poly.type
_entity_poly.pdbx_seq_one_letter_code
_entity_poly.pdbx_strand_id
1 'polypeptide(L)'
;DVDIWKNQIVLSRTKISGEFTDNWTRLNLANALDLNGTKGDISKLINYRDSVFAFQDHAISQIYYNEKEQITTESGLAVQLANSNKLDGYKVLFDKIGCSNKWSVCVTTHAVYFIDDENKSIYMWGGGQEAPINITDKNGFNAWIRKALKENEQWTFDNFITYFNNSTSDVYFVNNDNCLTFNEIVNEFTSFYSYENTPYLQTMNKEFYMFRNEVNGVTMWQ
;
A
#
# COMPACT_ATOMS: atom_id res chain seq x y z
N ASP A 1 -19.92 -20.13 11.31
CA ASP A 1 -18.50 -19.76 11.42
C ASP A 1 -17.99 -19.43 10.01
N VAL A 2 -17.36 -18.32 9.87
CA VAL A 2 -16.70 -17.90 8.62
C VAL A 2 -15.21 -18.09 8.82
N ASP A 3 -14.60 -19.00 8.05
CA ASP A 3 -13.14 -19.16 8.06
C ASP A 3 -12.49 -17.93 7.43
N ILE A 4 -11.67 -17.23 8.20
CA ILE A 4 -10.93 -16.05 7.74
C ILE A 4 -9.47 -16.44 7.49
N TRP A 5 -9.07 -16.43 6.22
CA TRP A 5 -7.71 -16.78 5.79
C TRP A 5 -6.88 -15.50 5.64
N LYS A 6 -6.36 -15.02 6.75
CA LYS A 6 -5.69 -13.70 6.84
C LYS A 6 -4.32 -13.63 6.14
N ASN A 7 -3.69 -14.79 5.90
CA ASN A 7 -2.37 -14.91 5.30
C ASN A 7 -2.40 -15.49 3.90
N GLN A 8 -3.59 -15.62 3.30
CA GLN A 8 -3.75 -16.25 2.01
C GLN A 8 -4.01 -15.20 0.91
N ILE A 9 -3.31 -15.37 -0.20
CA ILE A 9 -3.53 -14.62 -1.43
C ILE A 9 -4.15 -15.57 -2.46
N VAL A 10 -5.22 -15.15 -3.11
CA VAL A 10 -5.88 -15.93 -4.16
C VAL A 10 -5.91 -15.14 -5.44
N LEU A 11 -5.49 -15.77 -6.53
CA LEU A 11 -5.54 -15.16 -7.87
C LEU A 11 -6.85 -15.51 -8.55
N SER A 12 -7.53 -14.49 -9.10
CA SER A 12 -8.70 -14.70 -9.96
C SER A 12 -8.28 -15.27 -11.32
N ARG A 13 -9.25 -15.79 -12.08
CA ARG A 13 -9.00 -16.19 -13.47
C ARG A 13 -8.81 -14.95 -14.35
N THR A 14 -8.04 -15.11 -15.44
CA THR A 14 -7.88 -14.05 -16.45
C THR A 14 -9.21 -13.76 -17.12
N LYS A 15 -9.54 -12.48 -17.24
CA LYS A 15 -10.66 -12.04 -18.06
C LYS A 15 -10.24 -12.06 -19.54
N ILE A 16 -11.00 -12.74 -20.36
CA ILE A 16 -10.85 -12.73 -21.82
C ILE A 16 -11.93 -11.84 -22.39
N SER A 17 -11.58 -10.90 -23.25
CA SER A 17 -12.54 -10.00 -23.89
C SER A 17 -13.50 -10.81 -24.78
N GLY A 18 -14.81 -10.58 -24.63
CA GLY A 18 -15.86 -11.30 -25.37
C GLY A 18 -16.40 -12.56 -24.71
N GLU A 19 -15.88 -13.00 -23.58
CA GLU A 19 -16.47 -14.09 -22.81
C GLU A 19 -17.72 -13.63 -22.05
N PHE A 20 -18.75 -14.48 -22.06
CA PHE A 20 -20.01 -14.27 -21.32
C PHE A 20 -19.80 -14.28 -19.78
N THR A 21 -18.77 -14.97 -19.32
CA THR A 21 -18.51 -15.14 -17.90
C THR A 21 -17.43 -14.15 -17.43
N ASP A 22 -17.74 -13.39 -16.39
CA ASP A 22 -16.74 -12.56 -15.74
C ASP A 22 -15.79 -13.42 -14.89
N ASN A 23 -14.66 -13.77 -15.48
CA ASN A 23 -13.65 -14.61 -14.84
C ASN A 23 -12.94 -13.93 -13.66
N TRP A 24 -13.00 -12.61 -13.55
CA TRP A 24 -12.44 -11.89 -12.40
C TRP A 24 -13.16 -12.18 -11.09
N THR A 25 -14.42 -12.59 -11.17
CA THR A 25 -15.20 -12.97 -9.99
C THR A 25 -14.97 -14.42 -9.56
N ARG A 26 -14.23 -15.21 -10.37
CA ARG A 26 -13.99 -16.63 -10.10
C ARG A 26 -12.62 -16.82 -9.45
N LEU A 27 -12.65 -17.13 -8.18
CA LEU A 27 -11.48 -17.52 -7.40
C LEU A 27 -11.33 -19.04 -7.40
N ASN A 28 -10.12 -19.54 -7.57
CA ASN A 28 -9.82 -20.95 -7.50
C ASN A 28 -8.81 -21.19 -6.39
N LEU A 29 -9.18 -21.97 -5.41
CA LEU A 29 -8.30 -22.35 -4.30
C LEU A 29 -7.01 -23.07 -4.74
N ALA A 30 -7.01 -23.69 -5.92
CA ALA A 30 -5.79 -24.25 -6.51
C ALA A 30 -4.76 -23.16 -6.88
N ASN A 31 -5.18 -21.90 -6.94
CA ASN A 31 -4.32 -20.74 -7.18
C ASN A 31 -4.15 -19.88 -5.90
N ALA A 32 -4.28 -20.48 -4.75
CA ALA A 32 -4.04 -19.86 -3.48
C ALA A 32 -2.56 -20.00 -3.08
N LEU A 33 -2.03 -18.96 -2.46
CA LEU A 33 -0.68 -18.90 -1.91
C LEU A 33 -0.79 -18.48 -0.45
N ASP A 34 -0.29 -19.32 0.44
CA ASP A 34 -0.23 -19.01 1.86
C ASP A 34 1.12 -18.38 2.20
N LEU A 35 1.07 -17.19 2.77
CA LEU A 35 2.24 -16.52 3.33
C LEU A 35 2.50 -17.04 4.76
N ASN A 36 3.73 -16.82 5.23
CA ASN A 36 4.11 -17.22 6.58
C ASN A 36 3.28 -16.46 7.64
N GLY A 37 2.40 -17.17 8.33
CA GLY A 37 1.53 -16.62 9.37
C GLY A 37 2.26 -16.09 10.61
N THR A 38 3.54 -16.47 10.82
CA THR A 38 4.34 -15.92 11.92
C THR A 38 4.72 -14.45 11.70
N LYS A 39 4.50 -13.92 10.49
CA LYS A 39 4.76 -12.52 10.11
C LYS A 39 3.54 -11.62 10.29
N GLY A 40 2.46 -12.14 10.85
CA GLY A 40 1.21 -11.42 11.02
C GLY A 40 0.28 -11.49 9.80
N ASP A 41 -0.82 -10.77 9.88
CA ASP A 41 -1.85 -10.75 8.86
C ASP A 41 -1.40 -9.96 7.61
N ILE A 42 -1.94 -10.27 6.45
CA ILE A 42 -1.74 -9.45 5.25
C ILE A 42 -2.63 -8.20 5.39
N SER A 43 -2.01 -7.05 5.50
CA SER A 43 -2.70 -5.77 5.61
C SER A 43 -3.02 -5.18 4.24
N LYS A 44 -2.07 -5.27 3.28
CA LYS A 44 -2.22 -4.68 1.94
C LYS A 44 -1.41 -5.40 0.89
N LEU A 45 -1.98 -5.47 -0.32
CA LEU A 45 -1.25 -5.79 -1.54
C LEU A 45 -1.07 -4.52 -2.36
N ILE A 46 0.12 -4.32 -2.91
CA ILE A 46 0.41 -3.22 -3.83
C ILE A 46 1.08 -3.75 -5.10
N ASN A 47 0.85 -3.05 -6.20
CA ASN A 47 1.68 -3.18 -7.40
C ASN A 47 2.60 -1.97 -7.47
N TYR A 48 3.90 -2.21 -7.54
CA TYR A 48 4.89 -1.16 -7.68
C TYR A 48 6.04 -1.64 -8.57
N ARG A 49 6.35 -0.88 -9.63
CA ARG A 49 7.39 -1.21 -10.63
C ARG A 49 7.26 -2.64 -11.14
N ASP A 50 6.06 -2.97 -11.66
CA ASP A 50 5.72 -4.27 -12.26
C ASP A 50 5.90 -5.48 -11.33
N SER A 51 5.91 -5.25 -10.05
CA SER A 51 6.00 -6.29 -9.03
C SER A 51 4.89 -6.15 -7.99
N VAL A 52 4.36 -7.28 -7.57
CA VAL A 52 3.36 -7.33 -6.51
C VAL A 52 4.04 -7.57 -5.16
N PHE A 53 3.69 -6.74 -4.20
CA PHE A 53 4.20 -6.85 -2.83
C PHE A 53 3.06 -7.01 -1.85
N ALA A 54 3.27 -7.88 -0.87
CA ALA A 54 2.38 -8.08 0.27
C ALA A 54 3.00 -7.45 1.52
N PHE A 55 2.24 -6.60 2.18
CA PHE A 55 2.57 -6.07 3.49
C PHE A 55 1.89 -6.93 4.54
N GLN A 56 2.66 -7.41 5.49
CA GLN A 56 2.22 -8.09 6.70
C GLN A 56 2.63 -7.24 7.92
N ASP A 57 2.14 -7.58 9.11
CA ASP A 57 2.44 -6.82 10.32
C ASP A 57 3.95 -6.67 10.57
N HIS A 58 4.73 -7.72 10.26
CA HIS A 58 6.16 -7.78 10.57
C HIS A 58 7.04 -8.13 9.35
N ALA A 59 6.49 -8.07 8.14
CA ALA A 59 7.26 -8.40 6.94
C ALA A 59 6.72 -7.72 5.69
N ILE A 60 7.60 -7.56 4.70
CA ILE A 60 7.25 -7.21 3.32
C ILE A 60 7.75 -8.34 2.43
N SER A 61 6.84 -8.89 1.64
CA SER A 61 7.11 -10.01 0.75
C SER A 61 6.81 -9.66 -0.70
N GLN A 62 7.69 -10.06 -1.61
CA GLN A 62 7.43 -10.00 -3.05
C GLN A 62 6.72 -11.27 -3.48
N ILE A 63 5.64 -11.09 -4.24
CA ILE A 63 4.82 -12.20 -4.77
C ILE A 63 5.22 -12.45 -6.20
N TYR A 64 5.49 -13.71 -6.52
CA TYR A 64 5.78 -14.15 -7.88
C TYR A 64 4.52 -14.72 -8.51
N TYR A 65 4.18 -14.18 -9.67
CA TYR A 65 3.08 -14.69 -10.47
C TYR A 65 3.54 -14.85 -11.92
N ASN A 66 3.00 -15.85 -12.59
CA ASN A 66 3.35 -16.14 -13.98
C ASN A 66 2.20 -15.64 -14.87
N GLU A 67 2.50 -14.65 -15.70
CA GLU A 67 1.56 -14.12 -16.68
C GLU A 67 1.52 -15.04 -17.89
N LYS A 68 0.33 -15.17 -18.52
CA LYS A 68 0.19 -15.87 -19.78
C LYS A 68 0.71 -15.00 -20.91
N GLU A 69 1.75 -15.43 -21.60
CA GLU A 69 2.14 -14.84 -22.87
C GLU A 69 1.32 -15.45 -24.00
N GLN A 70 0.60 -14.63 -24.76
CA GLN A 70 0.02 -15.00 -26.04
C GLN A 70 1.01 -14.66 -27.16
N ILE A 71 1.54 -15.68 -27.82
CA ILE A 71 2.33 -15.47 -29.04
C ILE A 71 1.44 -15.77 -30.25
N THR A 72 1.33 -14.79 -31.13
CA THR A 72 0.69 -14.99 -32.42
C THR A 72 1.68 -15.64 -33.36
N THR A 73 1.38 -16.82 -33.83
CA THR A 73 2.18 -17.51 -34.86
C THR A 73 2.06 -16.81 -36.21
N GLU A 74 3.02 -16.99 -37.11
CA GLU A 74 2.98 -16.45 -38.50
C GLU A 74 1.71 -16.86 -39.26
N SER A 75 1.02 -17.92 -38.84
CA SER A 75 -0.24 -18.38 -39.38
C SER A 75 -1.47 -17.69 -38.80
N GLY A 76 -1.31 -16.69 -37.92
CA GLY A 76 -2.39 -15.93 -37.28
C GLY A 76 -3.12 -16.69 -36.17
N LEU A 77 -2.67 -17.87 -35.79
CA LEU A 77 -3.20 -18.64 -34.66
C LEU A 77 -2.55 -18.16 -33.36
N ALA A 78 -3.36 -17.71 -32.43
CA ALA A 78 -2.89 -17.40 -31.07
C ALA A 78 -2.55 -18.72 -30.34
N VAL A 79 -1.27 -18.95 -30.10
CA VAL A 79 -0.80 -20.06 -29.26
C VAL A 79 -0.46 -19.55 -27.88
N GLN A 80 -1.09 -20.11 -26.89
CA GLN A 80 -0.80 -19.85 -25.47
C GLN A 80 0.44 -20.65 -25.06
N LEU A 81 1.56 -19.99 -24.84
CA LEU A 81 2.84 -20.64 -24.55
C LEU A 81 3.16 -20.84 -23.08
N ALA A 82 2.39 -20.31 -22.18
CA ALA A 82 2.68 -20.44 -20.76
C ALA A 82 1.56 -21.11 -19.97
N ASN A 83 1.99 -21.89 -19.01
CA ASN A 83 1.13 -22.50 -18.03
C ASN A 83 0.51 -21.44 -17.12
N SER A 84 -0.80 -21.30 -17.26
CA SER A 84 -1.72 -20.87 -16.23
C SER A 84 -1.29 -19.68 -15.35
N ASN A 85 -2.08 -18.61 -15.34
CA ASN A 85 -2.21 -17.68 -14.23
C ASN A 85 -2.08 -18.43 -12.91
N LYS A 86 -0.88 -18.49 -12.39
CA LYS A 86 -0.58 -19.19 -11.14
C LYS A 86 0.34 -18.33 -10.30
N LEU A 87 0.08 -18.34 -9.01
CA LEU A 87 1.03 -17.82 -8.03
C LEU A 87 2.15 -18.85 -7.89
N ASP A 88 3.37 -18.46 -8.25
CA ASP A 88 4.52 -19.36 -8.23
C ASP A 88 5.20 -19.42 -6.85
N GLY A 89 4.91 -18.45 -5.99
CA GLY A 89 5.48 -18.37 -4.67
C GLY A 89 5.71 -16.94 -4.20
N TYR A 90 6.48 -16.79 -3.16
CA TYR A 90 6.85 -15.49 -2.62
C TYR A 90 8.25 -15.51 -2.02
N LYS A 91 8.84 -14.33 -1.89
CA LYS A 91 10.10 -14.12 -1.19
C LYS A 91 9.92 -13.04 -0.13
N VAL A 92 10.23 -13.34 1.12
CA VAL A 92 10.31 -12.31 2.16
C VAL A 92 11.51 -11.44 1.86
N LEU A 93 11.27 -10.15 1.60
CA LEU A 93 12.31 -9.16 1.35
C LEU A 93 12.84 -8.58 2.65
N PHE A 94 11.93 -8.19 3.52
CA PHE A 94 12.27 -7.60 4.81
C PHE A 94 11.53 -8.33 5.90
N ASP A 95 12.30 -8.74 6.89
CA ASP A 95 11.85 -9.34 8.12
C ASP A 95 11.95 -8.32 9.25
N LYS A 96 10.94 -8.22 10.11
CA LYS A 96 10.81 -7.23 11.20
C LYS A 96 10.50 -5.78 10.77
N ILE A 97 10.22 -5.53 9.51
CA ILE A 97 9.68 -4.27 9.02
C ILE A 97 8.40 -4.61 8.29
N GLY A 98 7.30 -4.07 8.74
CA GLY A 98 5.99 -4.36 8.18
C GLY A 98 5.02 -3.21 8.33
N CYS A 99 3.75 -3.49 8.14
CA CYS A 99 2.68 -2.51 8.30
C CYS A 99 1.35 -3.22 8.56
N SER A 100 0.77 -2.99 9.72
CA SER A 100 -0.55 -3.54 10.10
C SER A 100 -1.70 -2.71 9.52
N ASN A 101 -1.49 -1.41 9.32
CA ASN A 101 -2.52 -0.49 8.87
C ASN A 101 -2.48 -0.28 7.35
N LYS A 102 -3.41 -0.89 6.63
CA LYS A 102 -3.55 -0.76 5.16
C LYS A 102 -3.66 0.69 4.66
N TRP A 103 -4.16 1.61 5.48
CA TRP A 103 -4.35 3.00 5.11
C TRP A 103 -3.08 3.83 5.21
N SER A 104 -2.08 3.35 5.93
CA SER A 104 -0.78 4.01 6.04
C SER A 104 0.16 3.71 4.88
N VAL A 105 -0.14 2.71 4.04
CA VAL A 105 0.67 2.40 2.86
C VAL A 105 0.22 3.26 1.69
N CYS A 106 1.13 4.10 1.20
CA CYS A 106 0.91 4.99 0.06
C CYS A 106 1.97 4.73 -1.02
N VAL A 107 1.50 4.52 -2.24
CA VAL A 107 2.36 4.34 -3.42
C VAL A 107 2.44 5.64 -4.17
N THR A 108 3.66 6.16 -4.39
CA THR A 108 3.93 7.32 -5.19
C THR A 108 4.66 6.95 -6.49
N THR A 109 5.03 7.91 -7.29
CA THR A 109 5.82 7.67 -8.50
C THR A 109 7.23 7.19 -8.17
N HIS A 110 7.80 7.66 -7.05
CA HIS A 110 9.22 7.47 -6.71
C HIS A 110 9.45 6.41 -5.65
N ALA A 111 8.52 6.27 -4.71
CA ALA A 111 8.67 5.39 -3.55
C ALA A 111 7.33 4.85 -3.04
N VAL A 112 7.42 3.93 -2.11
CA VAL A 112 6.30 3.48 -1.28
C VAL A 112 6.55 3.99 0.13
N TYR A 113 5.59 4.72 0.67
CA TYR A 113 5.61 5.20 2.05
C TYR A 113 4.69 4.36 2.89
N PHE A 114 5.12 4.02 4.08
CA PHE A 114 4.30 3.27 5.02
C PHE A 114 4.75 3.51 6.47
N ILE A 115 3.87 3.18 7.38
CA ILE A 115 4.12 3.32 8.80
C ILE A 115 4.15 1.94 9.43
N ASP A 116 5.25 1.67 10.10
CA ASP A 116 5.43 0.50 10.94
C ASP A 116 5.07 0.90 12.38
N ASP A 117 3.93 0.41 12.83
CA ASP A 117 3.38 0.72 14.14
C ASP A 117 4.11 0.00 15.28
N GLU A 118 4.76 -1.13 15.01
CA GLU A 118 5.59 -1.83 15.99
C GLU A 118 6.91 -1.10 16.22
N ASN A 119 7.62 -0.76 15.13
CA ASN A 119 8.90 -0.04 15.18
C ASN A 119 8.72 1.46 15.43
N LYS A 120 7.48 1.96 15.50
CA LYS A 120 7.14 3.38 15.69
C LYS A 120 7.88 4.28 14.69
N SER A 121 7.85 3.90 13.42
CA SER A 121 8.65 4.53 12.39
C SER A 121 7.91 4.70 11.08
N ILE A 122 8.23 5.78 10.39
CA ILE A 122 7.77 6.04 9.02
C ILE A 122 8.89 5.63 8.07
N TYR A 123 8.56 4.81 7.11
CA TYR A 123 9.50 4.29 6.12
C TYR A 123 9.20 4.83 4.72
N MET A 124 10.28 5.05 3.97
CA MET A 124 10.29 5.28 2.53
C MET A 124 11.04 4.12 1.87
N TRP A 125 10.42 3.49 0.89
CA TRP A 125 11.00 2.35 0.18
C TRP A 125 10.95 2.56 -1.32
N GLY A 126 12.12 2.52 -1.96
CA GLY A 126 12.26 2.67 -3.42
C GLY A 126 11.89 1.44 -4.25
N GLY A 127 11.46 0.35 -3.61
CA GLY A 127 11.18 -0.93 -4.25
C GLY A 127 12.41 -1.83 -4.35
N GLY A 128 12.19 -3.08 -4.72
CA GLY A 128 13.27 -4.07 -4.87
C GLY A 128 13.81 -4.58 -3.54
N GLN A 129 15.09 -4.94 -3.53
CA GLN A 129 15.75 -5.58 -2.38
C GLN A 129 16.48 -4.59 -1.45
N GLU A 130 16.49 -3.30 -1.79
CA GLU A 130 17.06 -2.28 -0.93
C GLU A 130 16.18 -2.06 0.29
N ALA A 131 16.82 -1.97 1.46
CA ALA A 131 16.07 -1.80 2.71
C ALA A 131 15.30 -0.48 2.74
N PRO A 132 14.08 -0.46 3.30
CA PRO A 132 13.34 0.77 3.52
C PRO A 132 14.14 1.75 4.39
N ILE A 133 14.11 3.01 4.02
CA ILE A 133 14.79 4.08 4.74
C ILE A 133 13.84 4.60 5.83
N ASN A 134 14.31 4.61 7.07
CA ASN A 134 13.58 5.24 8.16
C ASN A 134 13.68 6.77 8.04
N ILE A 135 12.59 7.41 7.63
CA ILE A 135 12.54 8.88 7.50
C ILE A 135 12.14 9.57 8.81
N THR A 136 11.69 8.83 9.81
CA THR A 136 11.38 9.38 11.14
C THR A 136 12.62 9.94 11.82
N ASP A 137 13.79 9.38 11.52
CA ASP A 137 15.06 9.81 12.12
C ASP A 137 15.63 11.10 11.49
N LYS A 138 15.01 11.60 10.41
CA LYS A 138 15.46 12.82 9.76
C LYS A 138 15.18 14.06 10.60
N ASN A 139 16.17 14.96 10.69
CA ASN A 139 16.07 16.31 11.25
C ASN A 139 15.46 16.39 12.68
N GLY A 140 15.69 15.37 13.51
CA GLY A 140 15.19 15.35 14.87
C GLY A 140 13.68 15.08 14.98
N PHE A 141 13.01 14.74 13.86
CA PHE A 141 11.60 14.47 13.80
C PHE A 141 11.17 13.34 14.75
N ASN A 142 12.01 12.31 14.91
CA ASN A 142 11.77 11.20 15.83
C ASN A 142 11.56 11.68 17.28
N ALA A 143 12.35 12.63 17.74
CA ALA A 143 12.20 13.19 19.09
C ALA A 143 10.86 13.93 19.21
N TRP A 144 10.47 14.67 18.20
CA TRP A 144 9.21 15.40 18.18
C TRP A 144 7.99 14.48 18.15
N ILE A 145 7.96 13.49 17.26
CA ILE A 145 6.81 12.58 17.15
C ILE A 145 6.62 11.72 18.38
N ARG A 146 7.74 11.26 19.00
CA ARG A 146 7.67 10.51 20.25
C ARG A 146 7.16 11.37 21.42
N LYS A 147 7.51 12.64 21.43
CA LYS A 147 6.97 13.59 22.40
C LYS A 147 5.48 13.83 22.20
N ALA A 148 5.06 14.07 20.96
CA ALA A 148 3.65 14.26 20.60
C ALA A 148 2.79 13.05 20.95
N LEU A 149 3.29 11.83 20.68
CA LEU A 149 2.62 10.58 21.04
C LEU A 149 2.51 10.37 22.56
N LYS A 150 3.52 10.82 23.32
CA LYS A 150 3.50 10.71 24.76
C LYS A 150 2.56 11.74 25.42
N GLU A 151 2.46 12.92 24.84
CA GLU A 151 1.63 14.02 25.36
C GLU A 151 0.16 13.90 24.94
N ASN A 152 -0.14 13.15 23.90
CA ASN A 152 -1.48 12.95 23.37
C ASN A 152 -1.79 11.46 23.22
N GLU A 153 -2.56 10.89 24.16
CA GLU A 153 -2.94 9.47 24.19
C GLU A 153 -3.77 9.03 22.97
N GLN A 154 -4.37 9.99 22.24
CA GLN A 154 -5.12 9.71 21.01
C GLN A 154 -4.20 9.51 19.79
N TRP A 155 -2.94 9.88 19.90
CA TRP A 155 -1.96 9.68 18.86
C TRP A 155 -1.31 8.30 18.99
N THR A 156 -1.70 7.40 18.11
CA THR A 156 -1.10 6.07 18.00
C THR A 156 -0.54 5.88 16.58
N PHE A 157 0.49 5.05 16.42
CA PHE A 157 1.08 4.79 15.11
C PHE A 157 0.16 3.96 14.19
N ASP A 158 -0.82 3.29 14.74
CA ASP A 158 -1.77 2.41 14.04
C ASP A 158 -2.91 3.17 13.34
N ASN A 159 -3.12 4.45 13.65
CA ASN A 159 -4.26 5.24 13.15
C ASN A 159 -3.93 6.19 11.99
N PHE A 160 -2.72 6.12 11.44
CA PHE A 160 -2.34 6.98 10.33
C PHE A 160 -3.04 6.61 9.02
N ILE A 161 -3.45 7.63 8.28
CA ILE A 161 -3.81 7.53 6.87
C ILE A 161 -2.75 8.30 6.09
N THR A 162 -2.19 7.65 5.06
CA THR A 162 -1.16 8.26 4.20
C THR A 162 -1.69 8.42 2.80
N TYR A 163 -1.48 9.58 2.20
CA TYR A 163 -1.85 9.86 0.82
C TYR A 163 -0.84 10.80 0.16
N PHE A 164 -0.86 10.82 -1.16
CA PHE A 164 0.08 11.54 -1.98
C PHE A 164 -0.60 12.58 -2.86
N ASN A 165 -0.11 13.81 -2.84
CA ASN A 165 -0.52 14.84 -3.77
C ASN A 165 0.51 14.95 -4.91
N ASN A 166 0.15 14.44 -6.07
CA ASN A 166 1.02 14.43 -7.24
C ASN A 166 1.32 15.83 -7.82
N SER A 167 0.53 16.85 -7.46
CA SER A 167 0.74 18.22 -7.95
C SER A 167 1.88 18.92 -7.24
N THR A 168 2.03 18.66 -5.95
CA THR A 168 3.04 19.28 -5.08
C THR A 168 4.18 18.33 -4.72
N SER A 169 4.04 17.03 -5.04
CA SER A 169 4.94 15.95 -4.62
C SER A 169 5.02 15.80 -3.10
N ASP A 170 3.91 16.08 -2.43
CA ASP A 170 3.80 15.97 -0.99
C ASP A 170 3.13 14.66 -0.57
N VAL A 171 3.74 13.98 0.39
CA VAL A 171 3.18 12.84 1.09
C VAL A 171 2.64 13.33 2.44
N TYR A 172 1.37 13.09 2.66
CA TYR A 172 0.67 13.50 3.88
C TYR A 172 0.48 12.29 4.79
N PHE A 173 0.90 12.44 6.03
CA PHE A 173 0.68 11.46 7.10
C PHE A 173 -0.30 12.09 8.09
N VAL A 174 -1.53 11.63 8.07
CA VAL A 174 -2.61 12.19 8.88
C VAL A 174 -2.97 11.25 10.01
N ASN A 175 -3.02 11.79 11.22
CA ASN A 175 -3.49 11.09 12.41
C ASN A 175 -4.39 12.03 13.20
N ASN A 176 -5.66 11.66 13.31
CA ASN A 176 -6.71 12.50 13.89
C ASN A 176 -6.72 13.91 13.24
N ASP A 177 -6.48 14.95 14.03
CA ASP A 177 -6.52 16.35 13.58
C ASP A 177 -5.14 16.91 13.23
N ASN A 178 -4.16 16.04 13.03
CA ASN A 178 -2.79 16.44 12.75
C ASN A 178 -2.29 15.78 11.47
N CYS A 179 -1.65 16.57 10.65
CA CYS A 179 -1.10 16.15 9.38
C CYS A 179 0.36 16.57 9.28
N LEU A 180 1.21 15.60 9.02
CA LEU A 180 2.61 15.80 8.69
C LEU A 180 2.79 15.74 7.19
N THR A 181 3.59 16.62 6.64
CA THR A 181 3.88 16.63 5.21
C THR A 181 5.35 16.39 4.96
N PHE A 182 5.63 15.39 4.14
CA PHE A 182 6.95 15.09 3.61
C PHE A 182 6.97 15.38 2.11
N ASN A 183 7.90 16.20 1.64
CA ASN A 183 8.02 16.51 0.22
C ASN A 183 9.09 15.63 -0.42
N GLU A 184 8.72 14.89 -1.49
CA GLU A 184 9.63 13.97 -2.18
C GLU A 184 10.79 14.67 -2.90
N ILE A 185 10.57 15.90 -3.40
CA ILE A 185 11.56 16.64 -4.16
C ILE A 185 12.64 17.19 -3.23
N VAL A 186 12.19 17.80 -2.12
CA VAL A 186 13.09 18.35 -1.10
C VAL A 186 13.68 17.26 -0.23
N ASN A 187 13.00 16.11 -0.14
CA ASN A 187 13.34 14.94 0.68
C ASN A 187 13.40 15.26 2.18
N GLU A 188 12.47 16.11 2.64
CA GLU A 188 12.38 16.60 4.02
C GLU A 188 10.92 16.74 4.46
N PHE A 189 10.71 16.76 5.79
CA PHE A 189 9.44 17.19 6.35
C PHE A 189 9.29 18.69 6.24
N THR A 190 8.23 19.15 5.60
CA THR A 190 8.05 20.55 5.21
C THR A 190 7.05 21.29 6.07
N SER A 191 5.95 20.65 6.46
CA SER A 191 4.83 21.36 7.08
C SER A 191 4.01 20.47 8.02
N PHE A 192 3.26 21.17 8.88
CA PHE A 192 2.23 20.61 9.73
C PHE A 192 0.91 21.28 9.39
N TYR A 193 -0.14 20.49 9.23
CA TYR A 193 -1.49 20.98 9.00
C TYR A 193 -2.45 20.37 10.01
N SER A 194 -3.54 21.07 10.29
CA SER A 194 -4.65 20.57 11.11
C SER A 194 -5.72 19.90 10.24
N TYR A 195 -5.31 19.02 9.34
CA TYR A 195 -6.24 18.24 8.53
C TYR A 195 -6.78 17.07 9.33
N GLU A 196 -8.09 16.87 9.21
CA GLU A 196 -8.77 15.77 9.86
C GLU A 196 -8.45 14.42 9.17
N ASN A 197 -8.58 13.35 9.94
CA ASN A 197 -8.40 11.98 9.45
C ASN A 197 -9.62 11.55 8.60
N THR A 198 -9.77 12.13 7.43
CA THR A 198 -10.88 11.90 6.51
C THR A 198 -10.39 11.34 5.17
N PRO A 199 -11.27 10.71 4.39
CA PRO A 199 -10.91 10.25 3.06
C PRO A 199 -10.47 11.41 2.16
N TYR A 200 -9.49 11.16 1.34
CA TYR A 200 -8.97 12.07 0.34
C TYR A 200 -9.16 11.49 -1.06
N LEU A 201 -9.38 12.36 -2.03
CA LEU A 201 -9.52 11.99 -3.42
C LEU A 201 -8.62 12.89 -4.28
N GLN A 202 -7.85 12.27 -5.15
CA GLN A 202 -7.18 12.99 -6.23
C GLN A 202 -7.80 12.60 -7.56
N THR A 203 -8.18 13.60 -8.36
CA THR A 203 -8.74 13.37 -9.69
C THR A 203 -7.63 13.13 -10.72
N MET A 204 -8.02 12.65 -11.91
CA MET A 204 -7.09 12.49 -13.04
C MET A 204 -6.47 13.82 -13.48
N ASN A 205 -7.14 14.95 -13.23
CA ASN A 205 -6.63 16.30 -13.50
C ASN A 205 -5.69 16.82 -12.41
N LYS A 206 -5.29 15.98 -11.47
CA LYS A 206 -4.43 16.31 -10.32
C LYS A 206 -5.08 17.26 -9.31
N GLU A 207 -6.38 17.48 -9.38
CA GLU A 207 -7.10 18.22 -8.35
C GLU A 207 -7.21 17.34 -7.10
N PHE A 208 -6.98 17.95 -5.97
CA PHE A 208 -6.95 17.28 -4.68
C PHE A 208 -8.14 17.72 -3.84
N TYR A 209 -8.89 16.75 -3.33
CA TYR A 209 -10.08 17.01 -2.53
C TYR A 209 -9.98 16.31 -1.18
N MET A 210 -10.37 17.00 -0.13
CA MET A 210 -10.57 16.41 1.18
C MET A 210 -12.05 16.46 1.58
N PHE A 211 -12.45 15.53 2.40
CA PHE A 211 -13.81 15.46 2.93
C PHE A 211 -13.77 15.79 4.42
N ARG A 212 -14.61 16.70 4.84
CA ARG A 212 -14.75 17.07 6.24
C ARG A 212 -16.14 16.71 6.73
N ASN A 213 -16.19 16.06 7.90
CA ASN A 213 -17.43 15.80 8.59
C ASN A 213 -17.90 17.07 9.31
N GLU A 214 -19.08 17.56 8.99
CA GLU A 214 -19.72 18.66 9.66
C GLU A 214 -21.03 18.20 10.31
N VAL A 215 -21.55 19.01 11.23
CA VAL A 215 -22.78 18.68 12.00
C VAL A 215 -23.98 18.36 11.08
N ASN A 216 -24.03 18.93 9.88
CA ASN A 216 -25.13 18.79 8.93
C ASN A 216 -24.80 17.92 7.69
N GLY A 217 -23.66 17.24 7.68
CA GLY A 217 -23.26 16.42 6.55
C GLY A 217 -21.75 16.41 6.29
N VAL A 218 -21.38 16.00 5.08
CA VAL A 218 -19.99 15.96 4.63
C VAL A 218 -19.78 17.11 3.64
N THR A 219 -18.81 17.95 3.88
CA THR A 219 -18.35 18.98 2.93
C THR A 219 -17.09 18.52 2.21
N MET A 220 -16.98 18.87 0.95
CA MET A 220 -15.82 18.59 0.12
C MET A 220 -15.05 19.89 -0.11
N TRP A 221 -13.76 19.89 0.17
CA TRP A 221 -12.85 21.02 0.00
C TRP A 221 -11.81 20.69 -1.08
N GLN A 222 -11.49 21.65 -1.91
CA GLN A 222 -10.47 21.55 -2.95
C GLN A 222 -9.17 22.23 -2.52
#